data_84bf7041c825c87aa04a1b89a7c4fb01
#
_entry.id   84bf7041c825c87aa04a1b89a7c4fb01
#
_cell.length_a   1.000
_cell.length_b   1.000
_cell.length_c   1.000
_cell.angle_alpha   90.00
_cell.angle_beta   90.00
_cell.angle_gamma   90.00
#
_symmetry.space_group_name_H-M   'P 1'
#
loop_
_entity.id
_entity.type
_entity.pdbx_description
1 polymer ?
#
loop_
_entity_poly.entity_id
_entity_poly.type
_entity_poly.pdbx_seq_one_letter_code
_entity_poly.pdbx_strand_id
1 'polypeptide(L)'
;MLITVWDVFCAPIFQQCNPQIAAGAAGMRNAVRWAYTQERYDVTEFLVGGEILIIEGSALAEHADDEGLIAYVDALHRAKVSALAMELVDFFNEVPRALAQRADELGLPVIGLRRRMPFVALCQEINTAITREQLTAHLQVDNLSTSLASRFSLANTVSDVARALADTLGEHVTIIAADGSLAASEGLDGVTERSKDMAFRVPSADGMPVA
;
A
#
# COMPACT_ATOMS: atom_id res chain seq x y z
N MET A 1 -0.80 4.55 6.88
CA MET A 1 -0.88 4.77 5.41
C MET A 1 -0.06 3.66 4.75
N LEU A 2 -0.42 3.17 3.55
CA LEU A 2 0.41 2.17 2.87
C LEU A 2 1.58 2.86 2.17
N ILE A 3 2.80 2.31 2.30
CA ILE A 3 3.96 2.78 1.53
C ILE A 3 3.73 2.44 0.06
N THR A 4 3.95 3.40 -0.82
CA THR A 4 3.82 3.27 -2.27
C THR A 4 5.17 3.18 -2.96
N VAL A 5 5.17 2.79 -4.25
CA VAL A 5 6.38 2.83 -5.09
C VAL A 5 6.97 4.24 -5.13
N TRP A 6 6.11 5.28 -5.13
CA TRP A 6 6.55 6.67 -5.08
C TRP A 6 7.29 7.00 -3.77
N ASP A 7 6.79 6.51 -2.62
CA ASP A 7 7.44 6.74 -1.34
C ASP A 7 8.82 6.07 -1.29
N VAL A 8 8.93 4.84 -1.82
CA VAL A 8 10.22 4.15 -1.97
C VAL A 8 11.15 4.90 -2.91
N PHE A 9 10.65 5.35 -4.06
CA PHE A 9 11.43 6.14 -5.02
C PHE A 9 12.00 7.40 -4.38
N CYS A 10 11.22 8.11 -3.57
CA CYS A 10 11.64 9.32 -2.87
C CYS A 10 12.50 9.06 -1.62
N ALA A 11 12.62 7.82 -1.16
CA ALA A 11 13.40 7.49 0.04
C ALA A 11 14.88 7.87 -0.12
N PRO A 12 15.52 8.48 0.91
CA PRO A 12 16.90 8.96 0.83
C PRO A 12 17.90 7.89 0.40
N ILE A 13 17.73 6.65 0.87
CA ILE A 13 18.60 5.53 0.49
C ILE A 13 18.44 5.20 -1.01
N PHE A 14 17.21 5.21 -1.52
CA PHE A 14 16.93 4.90 -2.91
C PHE A 14 17.45 6.00 -3.85
N GLN A 15 17.37 7.27 -3.43
CA GLN A 15 17.91 8.41 -4.16
C GLN A 15 19.43 8.36 -4.33
N GLN A 16 20.15 7.67 -3.45
CA GLN A 16 21.59 7.47 -3.59
C GLN A 16 21.96 6.61 -4.81
N CYS A 17 21.02 5.78 -5.28
CA CYS A 17 21.16 4.99 -6.51
C CYS A 17 20.99 5.82 -7.80
N ASN A 18 20.71 7.14 -7.69
CA ASN A 18 20.33 7.99 -8.82
C ASN A 18 19.21 7.36 -9.66
N PRO A 19 18.02 7.13 -9.08
CA PRO A 19 16.94 6.40 -9.73
C PRO A 19 16.28 7.25 -10.82
N GLN A 20 15.82 6.58 -11.89
CA GLN A 20 15.05 7.19 -12.96
C GLN A 20 13.84 6.30 -13.27
N ILE A 21 12.67 6.91 -13.38
CA ILE A 21 11.47 6.20 -13.85
C ILE A 21 11.63 5.98 -15.35
N ALA A 22 11.82 4.73 -15.76
CA ALA A 22 12.04 4.37 -17.15
C ALA A 22 10.74 3.99 -17.87
N ALA A 23 9.78 3.42 -17.14
CA ALA A 23 8.47 3.02 -17.68
C ALA A 23 7.43 2.86 -16.56
N GLY A 24 6.16 2.68 -16.93
CA GLY A 24 5.07 2.33 -16.03
C GLY A 24 4.74 3.40 -14.98
N ALA A 25 4.95 4.69 -15.29
CA ALA A 25 4.74 5.79 -14.33
C ALA A 25 3.33 5.82 -13.71
N ALA A 26 2.32 5.28 -14.41
CA ALA A 26 0.95 5.18 -13.89
C ALA A 26 0.85 4.34 -12.61
N GLY A 27 1.72 3.34 -12.45
CA GLY A 27 1.74 2.45 -11.28
C GLY A 27 2.55 2.96 -10.09
N MET A 28 3.10 4.18 -10.12
CA MET A 28 3.92 4.71 -9.00
C MET A 28 3.14 4.82 -7.67
N ARG A 29 1.82 4.74 -7.70
CA ARG A 29 0.96 4.69 -6.49
C ARG A 29 0.64 3.27 -6.02
N ASN A 30 1.16 2.24 -6.68
CA ASN A 30 1.00 0.86 -6.22
C ASN A 30 1.58 0.73 -4.82
N ALA A 31 0.85 0.03 -3.93
CA ALA A 31 1.32 -0.24 -2.58
C ALA A 31 2.50 -1.22 -2.60
N VAL A 32 3.54 -0.94 -1.82
CA VAL A 32 4.69 -1.82 -1.64
C VAL A 32 4.55 -2.55 -0.30
N ARG A 33 4.57 -3.87 -0.34
CA ARG A 33 4.48 -4.74 0.84
C ARG A 33 5.84 -5.24 1.31
N TRP A 34 6.80 -5.37 0.38
CA TRP A 34 8.14 -5.86 0.67
C TRP A 34 9.13 -5.47 -0.43
N ALA A 35 10.40 -5.27 -0.07
CA ALA A 35 11.50 -5.17 -1.01
C ALA A 35 12.22 -6.52 -1.09
N TYR A 36 12.44 -7.02 -2.29
CA TYR A 36 13.01 -8.33 -2.55
C TYR A 36 14.07 -8.24 -3.66
N THR A 37 15.14 -9.03 -3.54
CA THR A 37 16.18 -9.12 -4.56
C THR A 37 16.36 -10.58 -4.98
N GLN A 38 16.39 -10.82 -6.27
CA GLN A 38 16.59 -12.16 -6.85
C GLN A 38 17.03 -12.07 -8.30
N GLU A 39 18.12 -12.74 -8.63
CA GLU A 39 18.69 -12.78 -9.99
C GLU A 39 18.27 -14.06 -10.74
N ARG A 40 17.00 -14.41 -10.70
CA ARG A 40 16.45 -15.54 -11.45
C ARG A 40 15.44 -15.05 -12.47
N TYR A 41 15.50 -15.60 -13.68
CA TYR A 41 14.51 -15.29 -14.70
C TYR A 41 13.10 -15.82 -14.32
N ASP A 42 13.02 -16.96 -13.64
CA ASP A 42 11.79 -17.62 -13.16
C ASP A 42 11.38 -17.19 -11.75
N VAL A 43 11.74 -15.96 -11.33
CA VAL A 43 11.57 -15.44 -9.96
C VAL A 43 10.12 -15.45 -9.46
N THR A 44 9.15 -15.46 -10.36
CA THR A 44 7.72 -15.30 -10.02
C THR A 44 7.16 -16.43 -9.13
N GLU A 45 7.79 -17.59 -9.10
CA GLU A 45 7.41 -18.68 -8.18
C GLU A 45 7.60 -18.34 -6.70
N PHE A 46 8.42 -17.33 -6.41
CA PHE A 46 8.76 -16.91 -5.05
C PHE A 46 8.04 -15.62 -4.62
N LEU A 47 7.24 -15.03 -5.51
CA LEU A 47 6.55 -13.76 -5.27
C LEU A 47 5.11 -14.01 -4.85
N VAL A 48 4.62 -13.21 -3.91
CA VAL A 48 3.26 -13.28 -3.38
C VAL A 48 2.42 -12.05 -3.74
N GLY A 49 3.04 -11.08 -4.41
CA GLY A 49 2.43 -9.82 -4.84
C GLY A 49 2.69 -8.66 -3.87
N GLY A 50 2.85 -7.50 -4.45
CA GLY A 50 3.15 -6.27 -3.71
C GLY A 50 4.64 -6.04 -3.45
N GLU A 51 5.54 -6.82 -4.05
CA GLU A 51 6.97 -6.60 -3.92
C GLU A 51 7.46 -5.46 -4.83
N ILE A 52 8.50 -4.74 -4.38
CA ILE A 52 9.43 -4.08 -5.26
C ILE A 52 10.61 -5.04 -5.47
N LEU A 53 10.75 -5.53 -6.70
CA LEU A 53 11.84 -6.43 -7.07
C LEU A 53 13.05 -5.61 -7.49
N ILE A 54 14.22 -5.87 -6.89
CA ILE A 54 15.47 -5.19 -7.20
C ILE A 54 16.40 -6.21 -7.83
N ILE A 55 16.88 -5.93 -9.05
CA ILE A 55 17.75 -6.81 -9.82
C ILE A 55 18.98 -6.09 -10.33
N GLU A 56 20.09 -6.82 -10.45
CA GLU A 56 21.28 -6.44 -11.19
C GLU A 56 21.08 -6.61 -12.70
N GLY A 57 20.31 -7.63 -13.07
CA GLY A 57 19.93 -7.91 -14.45
C GLY A 57 20.77 -8.98 -15.13
N SER A 58 21.66 -9.69 -14.42
CA SER A 58 22.52 -10.73 -15.01
C SER A 58 21.70 -11.85 -15.66
N ALA A 59 20.74 -12.45 -14.94
CA ALA A 59 19.88 -13.49 -15.47
C ALA A 59 18.97 -12.99 -16.61
N LEU A 60 18.57 -11.72 -16.56
CA LEU A 60 17.75 -11.13 -17.60
C LEU A 60 18.56 -10.91 -18.90
N ALA A 61 19.85 -10.56 -18.76
CA ALA A 61 20.75 -10.36 -19.90
C ALA A 61 20.97 -11.66 -20.72
N GLU A 62 20.87 -12.83 -20.08
CA GLU A 62 20.92 -14.13 -20.76
C GLU A 62 19.67 -14.39 -21.65
N HIS A 63 18.57 -13.68 -21.40
CA HIS A 63 17.30 -13.78 -22.10
C HIS A 63 16.92 -12.44 -22.76
N ALA A 64 17.90 -11.69 -23.23
CA ALA A 64 17.75 -10.30 -23.68
C ALA A 64 17.14 -10.12 -25.07
N ASP A 65 16.54 -11.15 -25.66
CA ASP A 65 15.69 -10.96 -26.83
C ASP A 65 14.35 -10.30 -26.43
N ASP A 66 13.73 -9.65 -27.39
CA ASP A 66 12.50 -8.86 -27.14
C ASP A 66 11.37 -9.74 -26.60
N GLU A 67 11.26 -10.99 -27.05
CA GLU A 67 10.21 -11.91 -26.61
C GLU A 67 10.42 -12.33 -25.15
N GLY A 68 11.65 -12.66 -24.77
CA GLY A 68 12.00 -13.01 -23.39
C GLY A 68 11.79 -11.85 -22.42
N LEU A 69 12.15 -10.62 -22.81
CA LEU A 69 11.94 -9.41 -22.01
C LEU A 69 10.46 -9.11 -21.80
N ILE A 70 9.64 -9.25 -22.84
CA ILE A 70 8.18 -9.09 -22.75
C ILE A 70 7.59 -10.17 -21.83
N ALA A 71 7.98 -11.42 -22.01
CA ALA A 71 7.52 -12.54 -21.19
C ALA A 71 7.85 -12.35 -19.70
N TYR A 72 9.03 -11.80 -19.39
CA TYR A 72 9.45 -11.48 -18.03
C TYR A 72 8.54 -10.41 -17.39
N VAL A 73 8.27 -9.31 -18.08
CA VAL A 73 7.37 -8.25 -17.60
C VAL A 73 5.94 -8.79 -17.40
N ASP A 74 5.44 -9.61 -18.33
CA ASP A 74 4.13 -10.26 -18.20
C ASP A 74 4.06 -11.19 -16.98
N ALA A 75 5.14 -11.89 -16.68
CA ALA A 75 5.24 -12.76 -15.52
C ALA A 75 5.22 -11.95 -14.20
N LEU A 76 5.97 -10.84 -14.12
CA LEU A 76 5.96 -9.94 -12.98
C LEU A 76 4.58 -9.31 -12.76
N HIS A 77 3.94 -8.88 -13.84
CA HIS A 77 2.59 -8.30 -13.75
C HIS A 77 1.56 -9.34 -13.26
N ARG A 78 1.59 -10.58 -13.77
CA ARG A 78 0.74 -11.67 -13.28
C ARG A 78 0.98 -12.01 -11.81
N ALA A 79 2.23 -11.92 -11.35
CA ALA A 79 2.61 -12.09 -9.95
C ALA A 79 2.24 -10.87 -9.09
N LYS A 80 1.65 -9.80 -9.67
CA LYS A 80 1.25 -8.57 -8.97
C LYS A 80 2.42 -7.86 -8.29
N VAL A 81 3.59 -7.88 -8.90
CA VAL A 81 4.74 -7.10 -8.46
C VAL A 81 4.39 -5.62 -8.53
N SER A 82 4.75 -4.86 -7.50
CA SER A 82 4.45 -3.43 -7.43
C SER A 82 5.37 -2.58 -8.29
N ALA A 83 6.64 -2.97 -8.42
CA ALA A 83 7.62 -2.32 -9.29
C ALA A 83 8.84 -3.22 -9.52
N LEU A 84 9.53 -2.98 -10.63
CA LEU A 84 10.86 -3.51 -10.94
C LEU A 84 11.88 -2.38 -10.81
N ALA A 85 12.92 -2.55 -9.98
CA ALA A 85 14.09 -1.68 -9.94
C ALA A 85 15.29 -2.43 -10.52
N MET A 86 15.88 -1.90 -11.57
CA MET A 86 16.93 -2.55 -12.36
C MET A 86 18.22 -1.72 -12.32
N GLU A 87 19.34 -2.33 -11.90
CA GLU A 87 20.64 -1.67 -11.95
C GLU A 87 21.10 -1.48 -13.41
N LEU A 88 21.52 -0.25 -13.73
CA LEU A 88 21.96 0.15 -15.07
C LEU A 88 23.46 0.49 -15.06
N VAL A 89 24.29 -0.47 -14.61
CA VAL A 89 25.75 -0.28 -14.48
C VAL A 89 26.53 -1.33 -15.25
N ASP A 90 26.28 -2.63 -15.03
CA ASP A 90 27.11 -3.69 -15.59
C ASP A 90 26.47 -4.38 -16.79
N PHE A 91 25.25 -4.90 -16.63
CA PHE A 91 24.60 -5.71 -17.67
C PHE A 91 23.81 -4.88 -18.67
N PHE A 92 23.23 -3.79 -18.20
CA PHE A 92 22.46 -2.87 -19.02
C PHE A 92 22.88 -1.43 -18.75
N ASN A 93 23.04 -0.63 -19.80
CA ASN A 93 23.28 0.82 -19.67
C ASN A 93 21.96 1.60 -19.62
N GLU A 94 20.91 1.01 -20.19
CA GLU A 94 19.54 1.55 -20.24
C GLU A 94 18.54 0.41 -20.11
N VAL A 95 17.33 0.72 -19.68
CA VAL A 95 16.25 -0.27 -19.67
C VAL A 95 15.91 -0.65 -21.11
N PRO A 96 15.91 -1.95 -21.45
CA PRO A 96 15.62 -2.40 -22.80
C PRO A 96 14.27 -1.90 -23.30
N ARG A 97 14.21 -1.48 -24.54
CA ARG A 97 13.00 -0.85 -25.11
C ARG A 97 11.76 -1.76 -25.07
N ALA A 98 11.92 -3.04 -25.41
CA ALA A 98 10.82 -4.00 -25.40
C ALA A 98 10.24 -4.17 -23.97
N LEU A 99 11.13 -4.25 -22.95
CA LEU A 99 10.74 -4.30 -21.55
C LEU A 99 10.00 -3.04 -21.12
N ALA A 100 10.54 -1.85 -21.44
CA ALA A 100 9.95 -0.57 -21.07
C ALA A 100 8.57 -0.36 -21.71
N GLN A 101 8.42 -0.65 -23.01
CA GLN A 101 7.14 -0.52 -23.70
C GLN A 101 6.08 -1.45 -23.10
N ARG A 102 6.45 -2.70 -22.82
CA ARG A 102 5.50 -3.63 -22.20
C ARG A 102 5.12 -3.23 -20.79
N ALA A 103 6.06 -2.73 -20.02
CA ALA A 103 5.82 -2.21 -18.67
C ALA A 103 4.88 -0.98 -18.68
N ASP A 104 5.02 -0.08 -19.66
CA ASP A 104 4.12 1.06 -19.84
C ASP A 104 2.70 0.60 -20.17
N GLU A 105 2.52 -0.38 -21.06
CA GLU A 105 1.22 -0.95 -21.41
C GLU A 105 0.49 -1.54 -20.19
N LEU A 106 1.24 -2.17 -19.30
CA LEU A 106 0.72 -2.83 -18.10
C LEU A 106 0.66 -1.92 -16.87
N GLY A 107 1.22 -0.71 -16.95
CA GLY A 107 1.33 0.20 -15.82
C GLY A 107 2.23 -0.36 -14.70
N LEU A 108 3.22 -1.19 -15.04
CA LEU A 108 4.21 -1.72 -14.09
C LEU A 108 5.40 -0.76 -14.02
N PRO A 109 5.64 -0.07 -12.89
CA PRO A 109 6.79 0.80 -12.74
C PRO A 109 8.11 0.07 -12.95
N VAL A 110 8.94 0.59 -13.85
CA VAL A 110 10.33 0.17 -14.03
C VAL A 110 11.24 1.34 -13.70
N ILE A 111 12.11 1.14 -12.72
CA ILE A 111 13.02 2.16 -12.19
C ILE A 111 14.45 1.74 -12.51
N GLY A 112 15.15 2.53 -13.30
CA GLY A 112 16.57 2.35 -13.57
C GLY A 112 17.42 2.94 -12.45
N LEU A 113 18.32 2.14 -11.88
CA LEU A 113 19.28 2.56 -10.84
C LEU A 113 20.65 2.82 -11.51
N ARG A 114 21.05 4.07 -11.57
CA ARG A 114 22.26 4.52 -12.29
C ARG A 114 23.55 4.47 -11.45
N ARG A 115 23.44 4.11 -10.19
CA ARG A 115 24.58 3.96 -9.28
C ARG A 115 24.43 2.68 -8.49
N ARG A 116 25.53 1.92 -8.43
CA ARG A 116 25.59 0.66 -7.66
C ARG A 116 25.47 0.94 -6.16
N MET A 117 24.65 0.13 -5.51
CA MET A 117 24.55 0.03 -4.06
C MET A 117 24.32 -1.42 -3.64
N PRO A 118 24.74 -1.79 -2.41
CA PRO A 118 24.43 -3.11 -1.88
C PRO A 118 22.90 -3.30 -1.76
N PHE A 119 22.31 -4.20 -2.53
CA PHE A 119 20.86 -4.47 -2.53
C PHE A 119 20.34 -4.89 -1.15
N VAL A 120 21.19 -5.57 -0.35
CA VAL A 120 20.85 -5.91 1.04
C VAL A 120 20.55 -4.65 1.84
N ALA A 121 21.34 -3.58 1.69
CA ALA A 121 21.10 -2.32 2.39
C ALA A 121 19.82 -1.64 1.92
N LEU A 122 19.55 -1.64 0.60
CA LEU A 122 18.30 -1.12 0.03
C LEU A 122 17.08 -1.88 0.57
N CYS A 123 17.10 -3.21 0.48
CA CYS A 123 16.01 -4.04 0.97
C CYS A 123 15.81 -3.86 2.49
N GLN A 124 16.87 -3.81 3.27
CA GLN A 124 16.79 -3.62 4.72
C GLN A 124 16.11 -2.31 5.08
N GLU A 125 16.52 -1.20 4.47
CA GLU A 125 15.96 0.12 4.77
C GLU A 125 14.49 0.23 4.35
N ILE A 126 14.16 -0.24 3.14
CA ILE A 126 12.78 -0.23 2.63
C ILE A 126 11.88 -1.10 3.52
N ASN A 127 12.30 -2.33 3.83
CA ASN A 127 11.52 -3.25 4.65
C ASN A 127 11.37 -2.76 6.09
N THR A 128 12.39 -2.08 6.63
CA THR A 128 12.30 -1.41 7.93
C THR A 128 11.27 -0.28 7.92
N ALA A 129 11.25 0.53 6.88
CA ALA A 129 10.26 1.61 6.73
C ALA A 129 8.83 1.04 6.63
N ILE A 130 8.63 -0.02 5.84
CA ILE A 130 7.33 -0.71 5.69
C ILE A 130 6.86 -1.26 7.03
N THR A 131 7.73 -1.98 7.75
CA THR A 131 7.39 -2.58 9.06
C THR A 131 7.06 -1.52 10.10
N ARG A 132 7.81 -0.40 10.10
CA ARG A 132 7.56 0.72 11.02
C ARG A 132 6.20 1.38 10.76
N GLU A 133 5.83 1.57 9.50
CA GLU A 133 4.53 2.14 9.13
C GLU A 133 3.38 1.20 9.54
N GLN A 134 3.53 -0.10 9.31
CA GLN A 134 2.56 -1.10 9.75
C GLN A 134 2.38 -1.10 11.27
N LEU A 135 3.48 -1.08 12.02
CA LEU A 135 3.43 -1.02 13.49
C LEU A 135 2.74 0.26 13.97
N THR A 136 3.05 1.40 13.37
CA THR A 136 2.42 2.67 13.72
C THR A 136 0.92 2.63 13.50
N ALA A 137 0.47 2.07 12.37
CA ALA A 137 -0.96 1.90 12.08
C ALA A 137 -1.66 1.00 13.11
N HIS A 138 -1.03 -0.11 13.51
CA HIS A 138 -1.57 -0.99 14.56
C HIS A 138 -1.69 -0.26 15.91
N LEU A 139 -0.66 0.45 16.34
CA LEU A 139 -0.68 1.22 17.58
C LEU A 139 -1.75 2.30 17.58
N GLN A 140 -2.01 2.95 16.44
CA GLN A 140 -3.09 3.91 16.31
C GLN A 140 -4.46 3.26 16.50
N VAL A 141 -4.70 2.11 15.90
CA VAL A 141 -5.96 1.35 16.06
C VAL A 141 -6.14 0.91 17.51
N ASP A 142 -5.10 0.38 18.17
CA ASP A 142 -5.16 -0.04 19.56
C ASP A 142 -5.44 1.14 20.51
N ASN A 143 -4.81 2.28 20.28
CA ASN A 143 -5.05 3.50 21.06
C ASN A 143 -6.47 4.01 20.89
N LEU A 144 -7.00 4.02 19.65
CA LEU A 144 -8.38 4.41 19.37
C LEU A 144 -9.36 3.45 20.06
N SER A 145 -9.14 2.14 19.96
CA SER A 145 -9.96 1.12 20.58
C SER A 145 -9.98 1.26 22.11
N THR A 146 -8.83 1.43 22.73
CA THR A 146 -8.70 1.62 24.18
C THR A 146 -9.38 2.91 24.64
N SER A 147 -9.20 4.01 23.89
CA SER A 147 -9.85 5.30 24.18
C SER A 147 -11.38 5.18 24.11
N LEU A 148 -11.91 4.53 23.06
CA LEU A 148 -13.34 4.29 22.90
C LEU A 148 -13.90 3.38 24.02
N ALA A 149 -13.22 2.28 24.35
CA ALA A 149 -13.63 1.40 25.42
C ALA A 149 -13.72 2.12 26.78
N SER A 150 -12.72 2.96 27.08
CA SER A 150 -12.72 3.78 28.30
C SER A 150 -13.89 4.77 28.32
N ARG A 151 -14.16 5.47 27.23
CA ARG A 151 -15.27 6.43 27.12
C ARG A 151 -16.64 5.73 27.20
N PHE A 152 -16.79 4.56 26.55
CA PHE A 152 -18.02 3.79 26.60
C PHE A 152 -18.32 3.24 28.00
N SER A 153 -17.29 2.88 28.77
CA SER A 153 -17.48 2.43 30.17
C SER A 153 -18.05 3.53 31.09
N LEU A 154 -17.89 4.79 30.71
CA LEU A 154 -18.39 5.96 31.42
C LEU A 154 -19.72 6.50 30.84
N ALA A 155 -20.13 6.02 29.66
CA ALA A 155 -21.35 6.45 29.01
C ALA A 155 -22.58 5.90 29.74
N ASN A 156 -23.54 6.77 30.02
CA ASN A 156 -24.82 6.38 30.65
C ASN A 156 -25.99 6.48 29.67
N THR A 157 -25.79 7.17 28.55
CA THR A 157 -26.82 7.41 27.54
C THR A 157 -26.31 7.10 26.14
N VAL A 158 -27.23 6.91 25.18
CA VAL A 158 -26.88 6.73 23.76
C VAL A 158 -26.18 7.97 23.20
N SER A 159 -26.57 9.18 23.69
CA SER A 159 -25.90 10.42 23.31
C SER A 159 -24.44 10.47 23.79
N ASP A 160 -24.15 9.92 24.99
CA ASP A 160 -22.74 9.85 25.45
C ASP A 160 -21.90 8.94 24.54
N VAL A 161 -22.48 7.83 24.08
CA VAL A 161 -21.83 6.92 23.11
C VAL A 161 -21.61 7.63 21.76
N ALA A 162 -22.65 8.31 21.25
CA ALA A 162 -22.55 9.07 19.99
C ALA A 162 -21.47 10.15 20.07
N ARG A 163 -21.43 10.89 21.19
CA ARG A 163 -20.41 11.93 21.43
C ARG A 163 -19.01 11.35 21.51
N ALA A 164 -18.82 10.25 22.24
CA ALA A 164 -17.53 9.58 22.33
C ALA A 164 -17.01 9.12 20.96
N LEU A 165 -17.88 8.63 20.10
CA LEU A 165 -17.56 8.28 18.71
C LEU A 165 -17.22 9.54 17.89
N ALA A 166 -18.06 10.57 17.93
CA ALA A 166 -17.86 11.82 17.19
C ALA A 166 -16.53 12.48 17.54
N ASP A 167 -16.23 12.60 18.85
CA ASP A 167 -14.96 13.16 19.34
C ASP A 167 -13.74 12.35 18.91
N THR A 168 -13.88 11.00 18.89
CA THR A 168 -12.76 10.12 18.56
C THR A 168 -12.49 10.05 17.08
N LEU A 169 -13.53 10.06 16.25
CA LEU A 169 -13.43 9.98 14.79
C LEU A 169 -13.25 11.36 14.15
N GLY A 170 -13.56 12.44 14.84
CA GLY A 170 -13.59 13.78 14.27
C GLY A 170 -14.73 14.00 13.27
N GLU A 171 -15.76 13.16 13.34
CA GLU A 171 -16.86 13.09 12.37
C GLU A 171 -18.21 13.26 13.07
N HIS A 172 -19.23 13.65 12.29
CA HIS A 172 -20.61 13.66 12.79
C HIS A 172 -21.16 12.23 12.88
N VAL A 173 -21.66 11.85 14.05
CA VAL A 173 -22.17 10.51 14.33
C VAL A 173 -23.67 10.56 14.62
N THR A 174 -24.43 9.79 13.87
CA THR A 174 -25.88 9.59 14.08
C THR A 174 -26.17 8.15 14.41
N ILE A 175 -26.83 7.91 15.54
CA ILE A 175 -27.29 6.58 15.95
C ILE A 175 -28.79 6.48 15.68
N ILE A 176 -29.17 5.48 14.90
CA ILE A 176 -30.56 5.19 14.55
C ILE A 176 -30.99 3.90 15.27
N ALA A 177 -32.10 3.90 15.96
CA ALA A 177 -32.67 2.74 16.61
C ALA A 177 -33.18 1.72 15.58
N ALA A 178 -33.43 0.49 16.02
CA ALA A 178 -33.89 -0.60 15.14
C ALA A 178 -35.25 -0.32 14.47
N ASP A 179 -36.08 0.53 15.07
CA ASP A 179 -37.36 0.98 14.51
C ASP A 179 -37.21 2.15 13.50
N GLY A 180 -35.99 2.58 13.22
CA GLY A 180 -35.67 3.71 12.31
C GLY A 180 -35.76 5.08 12.96
N SER A 181 -36.08 5.17 14.26
CA SER A 181 -36.08 6.45 14.97
C SER A 181 -34.66 6.96 15.27
N LEU A 182 -34.49 8.27 15.33
CA LEU A 182 -33.22 8.89 15.73
C LEU A 182 -32.99 8.70 17.23
N ALA A 183 -31.96 7.96 17.61
CA ALA A 183 -31.60 7.70 18.99
C ALA A 183 -30.62 8.75 19.55
N ALA A 184 -29.64 9.18 18.73
CA ALA A 184 -28.71 10.26 19.07
C ALA A 184 -28.06 10.82 17.82
N SER A 185 -27.63 12.09 17.89
CA SER A 185 -26.86 12.75 16.83
C SER A 185 -25.90 13.74 17.48
N GLU A 186 -24.59 13.53 17.30
CA GLU A 186 -23.52 14.30 17.91
C GLU A 186 -22.40 14.56 16.89
N GLY A 187 -21.72 15.69 16.98
CA GLY A 187 -20.60 16.03 16.09
C GLY A 187 -20.38 17.52 15.97
N LEU A 188 -19.39 17.92 15.21
CA LEU A 188 -19.07 19.32 14.96
C LEU A 188 -20.20 20.00 14.19
N ASP A 189 -20.72 21.08 14.73
CA ASP A 189 -21.72 21.94 14.08
C ASP A 189 -21.16 22.44 12.75
N GLY A 190 -21.73 22.00 11.64
CA GLY A 190 -21.42 22.57 10.32
C GLY A 190 -21.15 21.62 9.16
N VAL A 191 -21.21 20.29 9.32
CA VAL A 191 -21.04 19.34 8.20
C VAL A 191 -22.39 18.79 7.77
N THR A 192 -23.07 19.56 6.94
CA THR A 192 -24.26 19.14 6.19
C THR A 192 -23.82 18.44 4.89
N GLU A 193 -24.39 17.26 4.61
CA GLU A 193 -24.55 16.63 3.29
C GLU A 193 -23.48 15.70 2.69
N ARG A 194 -22.42 15.24 3.36
CA ARG A 194 -21.54 14.21 2.76
C ARG A 194 -21.58 12.83 3.39
N SER A 195 -22.42 12.57 4.36
CA SER A 195 -22.39 11.33 5.17
C SER A 195 -23.59 10.39 4.94
N LYS A 196 -24.01 10.17 3.68
CA LYS A 196 -25.08 9.21 3.38
C LYS A 196 -24.61 7.78 3.13
N ASP A 197 -23.30 7.49 3.09
CA ASP A 197 -22.79 6.24 2.51
C ASP A 197 -22.12 5.26 3.49
N MET A 198 -22.08 5.52 4.79
CA MET A 198 -21.56 4.53 5.75
C MET A 198 -22.54 4.25 6.88
N ALA A 199 -23.54 3.42 6.60
CA ALA A 199 -24.41 2.84 7.62
C ALA A 199 -23.84 1.50 8.10
N PHE A 200 -23.38 1.43 9.37
CA PHE A 200 -23.05 0.17 10.03
C PHE A 200 -24.26 -0.34 10.81
N ARG A 201 -24.67 -1.57 10.53
CA ARG A 201 -25.69 -2.24 11.35
C ARG A 201 -25.01 -2.91 12.55
N VAL A 202 -25.42 -2.52 13.75
CA VAL A 202 -25.03 -3.22 14.98
C VAL A 202 -25.94 -4.41 15.15
N PRO A 203 -25.44 -5.66 15.26
CA PRO A 203 -26.29 -6.82 15.55
C PRO A 203 -26.98 -6.66 16.90
N SER A 204 -28.25 -7.08 17.01
CA SER A 204 -28.95 -7.09 18.29
C SER A 204 -28.27 -8.04 19.27
N ALA A 205 -28.44 -7.81 20.56
CA ALA A 205 -27.86 -8.64 21.62
C ALA A 205 -28.29 -10.13 21.56
N ASP A 206 -29.31 -10.44 20.79
CA ASP A 206 -29.87 -11.78 20.63
C ASP A 206 -29.37 -12.54 19.40
N GLY A 207 -28.35 -11.98 18.67
CA GLY A 207 -27.67 -12.69 17.57
C GLY A 207 -28.51 -12.91 16.31
N MET A 208 -29.71 -12.35 16.20
CA MET A 208 -30.52 -12.40 14.98
C MET A 208 -30.34 -11.12 14.15
N PRO A 209 -30.10 -11.23 12.83
CA PRO A 209 -30.12 -10.05 11.97
C PRO A 209 -31.53 -9.48 11.93
N VAL A 210 -31.71 -8.23 12.31
CA VAL A 210 -32.97 -7.51 12.10
C VAL A 210 -33.11 -7.21 10.61
N ALA A 211 -34.17 -7.66 9.99
CA ALA A 211 -34.46 -7.56 8.57
C ALA A 211 -34.63 -6.12 8.09
#